data_a4cbe0962083f1cdae1be74ab34e1546
#
_entry.id   a4cbe0962083f1cdae1be74ab34e1546
#
_cell.length_a   1.000
_cell.length_b   1.000
_cell.length_c   1.000
_cell.angle_alpha   90.00
_cell.angle_beta   90.00
_cell.angle_gamma   90.00
#
_symmetry.space_group_name_H-M   'P 1'
#
loop_
_entity.id
_entity.type
_entity.pdbx_description
1 polymer ?
#
loop_
_entity_poly.entity_id
_entity_poly.type
_entity_poly.pdbx_seq_one_letter_code
_entity_poly.pdbx_strand_id
1 'polypeptide(L)'
;ILANLEPWRWGSPDFVQKAVNAMHNVHGANALHLYPQASYWDWPYTADKLADGKREYQLDRDWIWYKTWGRYAWNCHRDRSSEVEYWDKQLGDYYGTTSAEAGDILEAYEQSGEIAPKLLRRFGITEGNRQTLLLGMFMSQLVNPYKYTIYPGFYESCGPEGEKLIEYVEKEWKKQPHVGELPLDIVAQVVEHGDKAVAAI
;
A
#
# COMPACT_ATOMS: atom_id res chain seq x y z
N ILE A 1 -2.24 -11.02 -4.39
CA ILE A 1 -1.98 -9.71 -3.80
C ILE A 1 -3.00 -8.74 -4.34
N LEU A 2 -3.63 -8.08 -3.43
CA LEU A 2 -4.53 -7.00 -3.72
C LEU A 2 -3.74 -5.71 -3.49
N ALA A 3 -3.38 -5.06 -4.54
CA ALA A 3 -2.78 -3.74 -4.50
C ALA A 3 -3.82 -2.68 -4.90
N ASN A 4 -5.05 -2.92 -4.53
CA ASN A 4 -6.19 -2.12 -4.91
C ASN A 4 -6.50 -1.11 -3.81
N LEU A 5 -5.84 0.01 -3.86
CA LEU A 5 -5.97 1.10 -2.88
C LEU A 5 -6.73 2.26 -3.49
N GLU A 6 -7.93 2.01 -3.92
CA GLU A 6 -8.79 3.08 -4.42
C GLU A 6 -9.13 4.09 -3.32
N PRO A 7 -9.10 5.37 -3.60
CA PRO A 7 -8.81 6.05 -4.87
C PRO A 7 -7.31 6.31 -5.12
N TRP A 8 -6.43 5.69 -4.39
CA TRP A 8 -5.01 5.97 -4.40
C TRP A 8 -4.33 5.38 -5.63
N ARG A 9 -3.65 6.22 -6.37
CA ARG A 9 -2.75 5.81 -7.44
C ARG A 9 -1.42 5.47 -6.82
N TRP A 10 -1.15 4.19 -6.77
CA TRP A 10 -0.03 3.66 -6.03
C TRP A 10 0.85 2.80 -6.94
N GLY A 11 2.14 2.96 -6.81
CA GLY A 11 3.11 2.23 -7.62
C GLY A 11 4.52 2.49 -7.12
N SER A 12 4.81 2.07 -5.87
CA SER A 12 6.13 2.17 -5.28
C SER A 12 7.02 1.04 -5.79
N PRO A 13 8.06 1.33 -6.60
CA PRO A 13 8.96 0.31 -7.12
C PRO A 13 9.65 -0.50 -6.03
N ASP A 14 10.20 0.16 -5.03
CA ASP A 14 10.92 -0.48 -3.93
C ASP A 14 10.01 -1.41 -3.12
N PHE A 15 8.82 -0.95 -2.75
CA PHE A 15 7.84 -1.78 -2.04
C PHE A 15 7.42 -3.01 -2.86
N VAL A 16 7.11 -2.83 -4.14
CA VAL A 16 6.68 -3.93 -5.01
C VAL A 16 7.79 -4.95 -5.18
N GLN A 17 9.03 -4.50 -5.38
CA GLN A 17 10.18 -5.40 -5.44
C GLN A 17 10.34 -6.23 -4.17
N LYS A 18 10.29 -5.59 -3.01
CA LYS A 18 10.36 -6.26 -1.71
C LYS A 18 9.20 -7.23 -1.49
N ALA A 19 7.98 -6.84 -1.88
CA ALA A 19 6.80 -7.67 -1.76
C ALA A 19 6.91 -8.95 -2.61
N VAL A 20 7.31 -8.85 -3.87
CA VAL A 20 7.49 -10.01 -4.76
C VAL A 20 8.62 -10.90 -4.25
N ASN A 21 9.72 -10.31 -3.79
CA ASN A 21 10.83 -11.04 -3.21
C ASN A 21 10.40 -11.84 -1.95
N ALA A 22 9.63 -11.21 -1.07
CA ALA A 22 9.08 -11.88 0.11
C ALA A 22 8.11 -13.01 -0.26
N MET A 23 7.27 -12.83 -1.27
CA MET A 23 6.39 -13.88 -1.76
C MET A 23 7.17 -15.12 -2.22
N HIS A 24 8.26 -14.91 -2.94
CA HIS A 24 9.13 -15.99 -3.40
C HIS A 24 9.91 -16.64 -2.26
N ASN A 25 10.67 -15.85 -1.52
CA ASN A 25 11.68 -16.35 -0.60
C ASN A 25 11.14 -16.69 0.79
N VAL A 26 10.07 -16.03 1.24
CA VAL A 26 9.47 -16.28 2.55
C VAL A 26 8.28 -17.23 2.45
N HIS A 27 7.41 -17.02 1.46
CA HIS A 27 6.18 -17.79 1.33
C HIS A 27 6.26 -18.91 0.30
N GLY A 28 7.36 -19.05 -0.43
CA GLY A 28 7.55 -20.11 -1.43
C GLY A 28 6.57 -20.04 -2.61
N ALA A 29 5.98 -18.87 -2.85
CA ALA A 29 5.04 -18.69 -3.95
C ALA A 29 5.78 -18.61 -5.28
N ASN A 30 5.28 -19.31 -6.28
CA ASN A 30 5.83 -19.32 -7.64
C ASN A 30 4.93 -18.64 -8.68
N ALA A 31 3.83 -18.07 -8.21
CA ALA A 31 2.90 -17.30 -9.03
C ALA A 31 2.26 -16.19 -8.19
N LEU A 32 1.85 -15.13 -8.85
CA LEU A 32 1.09 -14.06 -8.22
C LEU A 32 -0.12 -13.69 -9.06
N HIS A 33 -1.19 -13.33 -8.39
CA HIS A 33 -2.38 -12.78 -9.00
C HIS A 33 -2.47 -11.29 -8.64
N LEU A 34 -2.61 -10.46 -9.65
CA LEU A 34 -2.75 -9.02 -9.50
C LEU A 34 -4.20 -8.62 -9.75
N TYR A 35 -4.71 -7.79 -8.89
CA TYR A 35 -5.98 -7.14 -9.06
C TYR A 35 -5.73 -5.72 -9.56
N PRO A 36 -6.35 -5.26 -10.65
CA PRO A 36 -6.18 -3.89 -11.11
C PRO A 36 -6.60 -2.90 -10.05
N GLN A 37 -5.87 -1.79 -9.97
CA GLN A 37 -6.37 -0.62 -9.25
C GLN A 37 -7.59 -0.07 -9.97
N ALA A 38 -8.44 0.67 -9.28
CA ALA A 38 -9.65 1.22 -9.85
C ALA A 38 -10.47 0.15 -10.56
N SER A 39 -11.17 -0.59 -9.80
CA SER A 39 -12.13 -1.55 -10.29
C SER A 39 -13.37 -0.82 -10.81
N TYR A 40 -14.33 -1.59 -11.27
CA TYR A 40 -15.64 -1.14 -11.71
C TYR A 40 -16.40 -0.20 -10.73
N TRP A 41 -15.88 0.02 -9.53
CA TRP A 41 -16.43 0.95 -8.55
C TRP A 41 -16.23 2.42 -8.89
N ASP A 42 -15.25 2.74 -9.74
CA ASP A 42 -15.00 4.12 -10.13
C ASP A 42 -16.06 4.69 -11.05
N TRP A 43 -16.90 3.85 -11.58
CA TRP A 43 -18.04 4.30 -12.36
C TRP A 43 -19.28 4.52 -11.46
N PRO A 44 -19.94 5.66 -11.43
CA PRO A 44 -19.83 6.83 -12.33
C PRO A 44 -18.91 7.94 -11.81
N TYR A 45 -17.96 7.63 -10.96
CA TYR A 45 -17.09 8.63 -10.36
C TYR A 45 -16.19 9.32 -11.38
N THR A 46 -15.83 10.56 -11.08
CA THR A 46 -15.13 11.45 -12.00
C THR A 46 -13.62 11.24 -12.07
N ALA A 47 -13.08 10.32 -11.30
CA ALA A 47 -11.64 10.04 -11.23
C ALA A 47 -11.00 9.69 -12.60
N ASP A 48 -11.78 9.16 -13.52
CA ASP A 48 -11.34 8.77 -14.85
C ASP A 48 -11.62 9.81 -15.93
N LYS A 49 -12.09 10.99 -15.55
CA LYS A 49 -12.37 12.06 -16.51
C LYS A 49 -11.27 13.09 -16.47
N LEU A 50 -10.69 13.35 -17.63
CA LEU A 50 -9.80 14.48 -17.82
C LEU A 50 -10.61 15.80 -17.76
N ALA A 51 -9.89 16.91 -17.58
CA ALA A 51 -10.51 18.24 -17.50
C ALA A 51 -11.34 18.59 -18.75
N ASP A 52 -11.03 18.04 -19.91
CA ASP A 52 -11.77 18.19 -21.15
C ASP A 52 -12.99 17.26 -21.29
N GLY A 53 -13.30 16.49 -20.27
CA GLY A 53 -14.40 15.53 -20.23
C GLY A 53 -14.14 14.20 -20.92
N LYS A 54 -12.95 14.00 -21.50
CA LYS A 54 -12.55 12.70 -22.05
C LYS A 54 -12.23 11.73 -20.92
N ARG A 55 -12.37 10.45 -21.22
CA ARG A 55 -11.98 9.39 -20.29
C ARG A 55 -10.52 9.03 -20.49
N GLU A 56 -9.81 8.94 -19.39
CA GLU A 56 -8.49 8.36 -19.34
C GLU A 56 -8.59 6.83 -19.18
N TYR A 57 -7.82 6.08 -19.94
CA TYR A 57 -7.75 4.63 -19.74
C TYR A 57 -7.05 4.32 -18.41
N GLN A 58 -7.54 3.35 -17.67
CA GLN A 58 -6.94 2.92 -16.43
C GLN A 58 -5.46 2.52 -16.60
N LEU A 59 -5.14 1.91 -17.73
CA LEU A 59 -3.75 1.51 -18.04
C LEU A 59 -2.81 2.73 -18.12
N ASP A 60 -3.28 3.83 -18.67
CA ASP A 60 -2.50 5.07 -18.80
C ASP A 60 -2.45 5.82 -17.46
N ARG A 61 -3.56 5.90 -16.77
CA ARG A 61 -3.66 6.53 -15.45
C ARG A 61 -2.78 5.87 -14.41
N ASP A 62 -2.80 4.55 -14.35
CA ASP A 62 -2.13 3.75 -13.32
C ASP A 62 -0.89 3.03 -13.90
N TRP A 63 -0.27 3.60 -14.92
CA TRP A 63 0.83 3.00 -15.69
C TRP A 63 1.97 2.50 -14.81
N ILE A 64 2.34 3.25 -13.78
CA ILE A 64 3.44 2.89 -12.88
C ILE A 64 3.11 1.62 -12.07
N TRP A 65 1.87 1.45 -11.64
CA TRP A 65 1.41 0.25 -10.94
C TRP A 65 1.56 -0.99 -11.84
N TYR A 66 1.06 -0.93 -13.06
CA TYR A 66 1.19 -2.05 -14.00
C TYR A 66 2.64 -2.36 -14.32
N LYS A 67 3.43 -1.32 -14.52
CA LYS A 67 4.83 -1.46 -14.90
C LYS A 67 5.69 -2.01 -13.77
N THR A 68 5.49 -1.57 -12.55
CA THR A 68 6.22 -2.08 -11.37
C THR A 68 5.92 -3.55 -11.13
N TRP A 69 4.65 -3.92 -11.06
CA TRP A 69 4.28 -5.32 -10.85
C TRP A 69 4.75 -6.22 -11.98
N GLY A 70 4.57 -5.83 -13.24
CA GLY A 70 5.07 -6.60 -14.38
C GLY A 70 6.58 -6.79 -14.35
N ARG A 71 7.32 -5.73 -14.03
CA ARG A 71 8.79 -5.77 -13.96
C ARG A 71 9.29 -6.71 -12.87
N TYR A 72 8.77 -6.58 -11.66
CA TYR A 72 9.24 -7.35 -10.51
C TYR A 72 8.65 -8.76 -10.45
N ALA A 73 7.45 -8.98 -10.98
CA ALA A 73 6.94 -10.33 -11.19
C ALA A 73 7.81 -11.16 -12.15
N TRP A 74 8.39 -10.49 -13.16
CA TRP A 74 9.33 -11.14 -14.07
C TRP A 74 10.68 -11.44 -13.41
N ASN A 75 11.24 -10.47 -12.68
CA ASN A 75 12.48 -10.64 -11.93
C ASN A 75 12.54 -9.66 -10.76
N CYS A 76 12.40 -10.18 -9.54
CA CYS A 76 12.50 -9.39 -8.31
C CYS A 76 13.95 -9.24 -7.79
N HIS A 77 14.91 -9.99 -8.36
CA HIS A 77 16.32 -9.97 -7.97
C HIS A 77 17.13 -8.94 -8.76
N ARG A 78 16.66 -7.71 -8.76
CA ARG A 78 17.32 -6.61 -9.46
C ARG A 78 18.11 -5.77 -8.48
N ASP A 79 19.26 -5.30 -8.93
CA ASP A 79 20.09 -4.38 -8.14
C ASP A 79 19.41 -3.03 -7.95
N ARG A 80 19.40 -2.53 -6.73
CA ARG A 80 18.70 -1.31 -6.38
C ARG A 80 19.21 -0.08 -7.10
N SER A 81 20.52 0.07 -7.27
CA SER A 81 21.09 1.24 -7.96
C SER A 81 20.65 1.29 -9.42
N SER A 82 20.71 0.14 -10.10
CA SER A 82 20.23 0.01 -11.48
C SER A 82 18.73 0.24 -11.62
N GLU A 83 17.95 -0.10 -10.59
CA GLU A 83 16.50 0.15 -10.57
C GLU A 83 16.18 1.63 -10.35
N VAL A 84 16.93 2.35 -9.54
CA VAL A 84 16.80 3.81 -9.41
C VAL A 84 17.04 4.48 -10.76
N GLU A 85 18.16 4.19 -11.42
CA GLU A 85 18.46 4.74 -12.74
C GLU A 85 17.39 4.41 -13.79
N TYR A 86 16.86 3.19 -13.74
CA TYR A 86 15.78 2.78 -14.63
C TYR A 86 14.52 3.59 -14.38
N TRP A 87 14.10 3.74 -13.11
CA TRP A 87 12.87 4.43 -12.78
C TRP A 87 12.97 5.94 -12.97
N ASP A 88 14.12 6.55 -12.67
CA ASP A 88 14.37 7.96 -12.96
C ASP A 88 14.20 8.23 -14.46
N LYS A 89 14.76 7.36 -15.30
CA LYS A 89 14.54 7.47 -16.73
C LYS A 89 13.07 7.32 -17.13
N GLN A 90 12.37 6.33 -16.58
CA GLN A 90 10.96 6.09 -16.93
C GLN A 90 10.05 7.26 -16.50
N LEU A 91 10.30 7.81 -15.31
CA LEU A 91 9.55 8.95 -14.78
C LEU A 91 9.89 10.23 -15.54
N GLY A 92 11.17 10.47 -15.83
CA GLY A 92 11.61 11.59 -16.64
C GLY A 92 11.00 11.57 -18.06
N ASP A 93 11.02 10.42 -18.71
CA ASP A 93 10.40 10.24 -20.03
C ASP A 93 8.87 10.46 -19.99
N TYR A 94 8.21 10.00 -18.93
CA TYR A 94 6.74 10.08 -18.81
C TYR A 94 6.27 11.51 -18.49
N TYR A 95 6.94 12.17 -17.55
CA TYR A 95 6.55 13.50 -17.10
C TYR A 95 7.25 14.65 -17.85
N GLY A 96 8.23 14.35 -18.68
CA GLY A 96 9.01 15.35 -19.40
C GLY A 96 9.93 16.16 -18.49
N THR A 97 10.49 15.54 -17.46
CA THR A 97 11.33 16.18 -16.43
C THR A 97 12.80 15.84 -16.59
N THR A 98 13.65 16.58 -15.89
CA THR A 98 15.07 16.26 -15.75
C THR A 98 15.27 15.00 -14.92
N SER A 99 16.46 14.41 -14.97
CA SER A 99 16.80 13.23 -14.16
C SER A 99 16.76 13.51 -12.66
N ALA A 100 17.12 14.73 -12.23
CA ALA A 100 17.03 15.11 -10.81
C ALA A 100 15.58 15.19 -10.35
N GLU A 101 14.71 15.87 -11.07
CA GLU A 101 13.29 15.95 -10.79
C GLU A 101 12.60 14.58 -10.84
N ALA A 102 13.05 13.71 -11.75
CA ALA A 102 12.57 12.32 -11.81
C ALA A 102 12.93 11.52 -10.56
N GLY A 103 14.13 11.74 -10.00
CA GLY A 103 14.56 11.17 -8.73
C GLY A 103 13.69 11.64 -7.56
N ASP A 104 13.34 12.92 -7.52
CA ASP A 104 12.43 13.48 -6.52
C ASP A 104 11.02 12.86 -6.64
N ILE A 105 10.52 12.69 -7.86
CA ILE A 105 9.26 12.00 -8.11
C ILE A 105 9.32 10.54 -7.67
N LEU A 106 10.42 9.84 -7.93
CA LEU A 106 10.61 8.46 -7.48
C LEU A 106 10.59 8.37 -5.96
N GLU A 107 11.30 9.25 -5.27
CA GLU A 107 11.30 9.32 -3.81
C GLU A 107 9.88 9.56 -3.27
N ALA A 108 9.13 10.48 -3.85
CA ALA A 108 7.75 10.73 -3.47
C ALA A 108 6.85 9.49 -3.63
N TYR A 109 6.99 8.74 -4.73
CA TYR A 109 6.27 7.48 -4.93
C TYR A 109 6.66 6.43 -3.91
N GLU A 110 7.93 6.29 -3.60
CA GLU A 110 8.42 5.29 -2.66
C GLU A 110 8.03 5.61 -1.22
N GLN A 111 8.13 6.85 -0.80
CA GLN A 111 7.68 7.26 0.53
C GLN A 111 6.16 7.14 0.68
N SER A 112 5.38 7.62 -0.28
CA SER A 112 3.93 7.47 -0.24
C SER A 112 3.48 6.02 -0.31
N GLY A 113 4.24 5.16 -0.98
CA GLY A 113 4.01 3.73 -1.09
C GLY A 113 4.11 2.95 0.22
N GLU A 114 4.79 3.49 1.22
CA GLU A 114 4.91 2.91 2.56
C GLU A 114 3.68 3.15 3.45
N ILE A 115 2.88 4.19 3.16
CA ILE A 115 1.78 4.64 4.02
C ILE A 115 0.68 3.58 4.13
N ALA A 116 0.10 3.22 2.99
CA ALA A 116 -1.03 2.31 2.97
C ALA A 116 -0.70 0.89 3.45
N PRO A 117 0.43 0.28 3.06
CA PRO A 117 0.83 -1.02 3.60
C PRO A 117 1.00 -1.03 5.12
N LYS A 118 1.60 0.01 5.69
CA LYS A 118 1.76 0.12 7.15
C LYS A 118 0.41 0.20 7.84
N LEU A 119 -0.45 1.08 7.38
CA LEU A 119 -1.77 1.28 7.96
C LEU A 119 -2.66 0.02 7.82
N LEU A 120 -2.76 -0.53 6.63
CA LEU A 120 -3.63 -1.67 6.34
C LEU A 120 -3.14 -2.97 7.01
N ARG A 121 -1.84 -3.15 7.14
CA ARG A 121 -1.28 -4.32 7.79
C ARG A 121 -1.69 -4.44 9.26
N ARG A 122 -1.91 -3.31 9.93
CA ARG A 122 -2.24 -3.28 11.35
C ARG A 122 -3.72 -3.23 11.64
N PHE A 123 -4.47 -2.50 10.84
CA PHE A 123 -5.81 -2.07 11.20
C PHE A 123 -6.93 -2.66 10.34
N GLY A 124 -6.64 -3.63 9.54
CA GLY A 124 -7.73 -4.36 8.96
C GLY A 124 -7.64 -4.59 7.48
N ILE A 125 -7.52 -5.83 7.20
CA ILE A 125 -7.81 -6.39 5.90
C ILE A 125 -9.04 -7.25 6.09
N THR A 126 -10.07 -7.01 5.32
CA THR A 126 -11.22 -7.90 5.28
C THR A 126 -10.86 -9.13 4.46
N GLU A 127 -11.29 -10.31 4.86
CA GLU A 127 -11.12 -11.55 4.10
C GLU A 127 -11.72 -11.49 2.69
N GLY A 128 -12.57 -10.54 2.44
CA GLY A 128 -13.37 -10.44 1.22
C GLY A 128 -12.73 -9.70 0.07
N ASN A 129 -11.42 -9.56 0.00
CA ASN A 129 -10.74 -8.87 -1.11
C ASN A 129 -11.09 -7.40 -1.31
N ARG A 130 -11.78 -6.79 -0.39
CA ARG A 130 -12.21 -5.41 -0.51
C ARG A 130 -11.52 -4.60 0.56
N GLN A 131 -10.43 -4.05 0.16
CA GLN A 131 -9.64 -3.16 0.99
C GLN A 131 -10.23 -1.77 0.92
N THR A 132 -11.27 -1.59 1.65
CA THR A 132 -11.71 -0.24 1.93
C THR A 132 -11.08 0.17 3.24
N LEU A 133 -10.47 1.34 3.26
CA LEU A 133 -10.15 2.06 4.47
C LEU A 133 -11.46 2.41 5.17
N LEU A 134 -12.00 1.46 5.91
CA LEU A 134 -13.20 1.67 6.69
C LEU A 134 -12.81 2.22 8.06
N LEU A 135 -12.35 3.47 8.10
CA LEU A 135 -11.97 4.16 9.34
C LEU A 135 -13.03 4.02 10.43
N GLY A 136 -14.31 4.04 10.07
CA GLY A 136 -15.41 3.82 11.00
C GLY A 136 -15.43 2.42 11.61
N MET A 137 -14.99 1.40 10.90
CA MET A 137 -14.83 0.06 11.45
C MET A 137 -13.65 -0.02 12.42
N PHE A 138 -12.56 0.67 12.16
CA PHE A 138 -11.41 0.68 13.05
C PHE A 138 -11.75 1.24 14.42
N MET A 139 -12.44 2.34 14.47
CA MET A 139 -12.88 2.90 15.75
C MET A 139 -13.80 1.95 16.50
N SER A 140 -14.72 1.31 15.81
CA SER A 140 -15.61 0.32 16.42
C SER A 140 -14.88 -0.90 16.94
N GLN A 141 -13.82 -1.33 16.24
CA GLN A 141 -12.97 -2.45 16.66
C GLN A 141 -12.12 -2.11 17.87
N LEU A 142 -11.60 -0.90 17.96
CA LEU A 142 -10.86 -0.42 19.13
C LEU A 142 -11.75 -0.42 20.39
N VAL A 143 -13.03 -0.07 20.22
CA VAL A 143 -14.00 -0.02 21.33
C VAL A 143 -14.54 -1.41 21.70
N ASN A 144 -14.83 -2.25 20.70
CA ASN A 144 -15.35 -3.59 20.93
C ASN A 144 -15.00 -4.54 19.78
N PRO A 145 -13.79 -5.11 19.77
CA PRO A 145 -13.32 -5.99 18.71
C PRO A 145 -14.18 -7.25 18.57
N TYR A 146 -14.79 -7.72 19.63
CA TYR A 146 -15.56 -8.98 19.63
C TYR A 146 -16.96 -8.85 19.04
N LYS A 147 -17.41 -7.65 18.73
CA LYS A 147 -18.74 -7.42 18.15
C LYS A 147 -18.85 -7.86 16.68
N TYR A 148 -17.73 -7.94 15.98
CA TYR A 148 -17.69 -8.21 14.56
C TYR A 148 -17.38 -9.68 14.27
N THR A 149 -18.30 -10.57 14.59
CA THR A 149 -18.18 -12.01 14.36
C THR A 149 -18.33 -12.43 12.90
N ILE A 150 -18.72 -11.51 12.02
CA ILE A 150 -18.95 -11.80 10.58
C ILE A 150 -17.63 -12.07 9.85
N TYR A 151 -16.52 -11.55 10.37
CA TYR A 151 -15.18 -11.75 9.80
C TYR A 151 -14.20 -12.16 10.90
N PRO A 152 -14.23 -13.41 11.35
CA PRO A 152 -13.36 -13.86 12.45
C PRO A 152 -11.86 -13.68 12.16
N GLY A 153 -11.40 -13.86 10.92
CA GLY A 153 -10.02 -13.62 10.52
C GLY A 153 -9.59 -12.15 10.52
N PHE A 154 -10.53 -11.24 10.64
CA PHE A 154 -10.28 -9.80 10.61
C PHE A 154 -9.40 -9.32 11.76
N TYR A 155 -9.48 -9.96 12.90
CA TYR A 155 -8.71 -9.61 14.10
C TYR A 155 -7.36 -10.32 14.18
N GLU A 156 -7.23 -11.43 13.49
CA GLU A 156 -6.11 -12.33 13.65
C GLU A 156 -5.08 -12.21 12.54
N SER A 157 -5.48 -11.70 11.37
CA SER A 157 -4.71 -11.87 10.15
C SER A 157 -3.63 -10.81 9.91
N CYS A 158 -3.67 -9.69 10.63
CA CYS A 158 -2.83 -8.55 10.29
C CYS A 158 -1.89 -8.15 11.42
N GLY A 159 -0.64 -8.13 11.12
CA GLY A 159 0.42 -7.72 12.00
C GLY A 159 1.21 -8.88 12.61
N PRO A 160 2.40 -8.61 13.11
CA PRO A 160 3.22 -9.55 13.84
C PRO A 160 2.52 -10.03 15.12
N GLU A 161 2.96 -11.17 15.61
CA GLU A 161 2.52 -11.68 16.92
C GLU A 161 2.86 -10.67 18.02
N GLY A 162 1.94 -10.45 18.93
CA GLY A 162 2.04 -9.45 19.98
C GLY A 162 1.61 -8.03 19.61
N GLU A 163 1.43 -7.76 18.31
CA GLU A 163 1.10 -6.43 17.78
C GLU A 163 -0.26 -6.39 17.05
N LYS A 164 -0.99 -7.49 17.06
CA LYS A 164 -2.33 -7.54 16.46
C LYS A 164 -3.29 -6.65 17.22
N LEU A 165 -4.28 -6.11 16.52
CA LEU A 165 -5.25 -5.20 17.13
C LEU A 165 -5.97 -5.82 18.33
N ILE A 166 -6.34 -7.10 18.23
CA ILE A 166 -6.98 -7.82 19.33
C ILE A 166 -6.05 -7.92 20.55
N GLU A 167 -4.79 -8.23 20.35
CA GLU A 167 -3.79 -8.33 21.41
C GLU A 167 -3.53 -6.96 22.07
N TYR A 168 -3.49 -5.90 21.28
CA TYR A 168 -3.40 -4.53 21.79
C TYR A 168 -4.58 -4.21 22.71
N VAL A 169 -5.81 -4.42 22.24
CA VAL A 169 -7.02 -4.13 23.00
C VAL A 169 -7.09 -4.96 24.28
N GLU A 170 -6.77 -6.25 24.23
CA GLU A 170 -6.73 -7.10 25.41
C GLU A 170 -5.72 -6.64 26.46
N LYS A 171 -4.53 -6.23 26.01
CA LYS A 171 -3.49 -5.71 26.91
C LYS A 171 -3.92 -4.39 27.58
N GLU A 172 -4.54 -3.49 26.81
CA GLU A 172 -5.11 -2.25 27.37
C GLU A 172 -6.14 -2.55 28.45
N TRP A 173 -7.08 -3.44 28.18
CA TRP A 173 -8.12 -3.82 29.17
C TRP A 173 -7.55 -4.48 30.41
N LYS A 174 -6.54 -5.32 30.24
CA LYS A 174 -5.88 -6.05 31.34
C LYS A 174 -4.77 -5.22 32.01
N LYS A 175 -4.49 -4.01 31.55
CA LYS A 175 -3.39 -3.14 31.99
C LYS A 175 -2.03 -3.86 31.96
N GLN A 176 -1.80 -4.62 30.90
CA GLN A 176 -0.56 -5.36 30.66
C GLN A 176 0.38 -4.56 29.76
N PRO A 177 1.70 -4.75 29.88
CA PRO A 177 2.64 -4.09 29.00
C PRO A 177 2.47 -4.57 27.56
N HIS A 178 2.62 -3.62 26.62
CA HIS A 178 2.62 -3.90 25.20
C HIS A 178 3.95 -4.49 24.74
N VAL A 179 3.93 -5.16 23.60
CA VAL A 179 5.09 -5.72 22.93
C VAL A 179 5.07 -5.23 21.48
N GLY A 180 6.24 -4.80 21.00
CA GLY A 180 6.36 -4.31 19.63
C GLY A 180 5.77 -2.93 19.42
N GLU A 181 5.40 -2.64 18.17
CA GLU A 181 4.89 -1.33 17.76
C GLU A 181 3.45 -1.10 18.20
N LEU A 182 3.19 0.07 18.73
CA LEU A 182 1.85 0.51 19.09
C LEU A 182 1.14 1.18 17.92
N PRO A 183 -0.19 1.31 17.96
CA PRO A 183 -0.94 2.08 16.96
C PRO A 183 -0.41 3.50 16.76
N LEU A 184 0.05 4.17 17.81
CA LEU A 184 0.63 5.51 17.73
C LEU A 184 1.99 5.52 17.02
N ASP A 185 2.78 4.46 17.16
CA ASP A 185 4.05 4.34 16.44
C ASP A 185 3.80 4.21 14.92
N ILE A 186 2.77 3.47 14.54
CA ILE A 186 2.35 3.35 13.14
C ILE A 186 1.85 4.69 12.60
N VAL A 187 1.08 5.43 13.38
CA VAL A 187 0.65 6.78 12.99
C VAL A 187 1.86 7.70 12.77
N ALA A 188 2.83 7.67 13.68
CA ALA A 188 4.06 8.47 13.55
C ALA A 188 4.83 8.11 12.28
N GLN A 189 5.01 6.83 11.98
CA GLN A 189 5.66 6.37 10.75
C GLN A 189 4.92 6.80 9.49
N VAL A 190 3.60 6.68 9.49
CA VAL A 190 2.77 7.09 8.34
C VAL A 190 2.86 8.60 8.09
N VAL A 191 2.83 9.40 9.15
CA VAL A 191 3.02 10.85 9.05
C VAL A 191 4.42 11.19 8.52
N GLU A 192 5.47 10.56 9.07
CA GLU A 192 6.85 10.76 8.61
C GLU A 192 7.01 10.45 7.12
N HIS A 193 6.47 9.34 6.65
CA HIS A 193 6.51 8.99 5.22
C HIS A 193 5.71 9.97 4.36
N GLY A 194 4.57 10.43 4.86
CA GLY A 194 3.78 11.46 4.18
C GLY A 194 4.54 12.78 4.04
N ASP A 195 5.16 13.23 5.13
CA ASP A 195 5.97 14.46 5.14
C ASP A 195 7.18 14.35 4.19
N LYS A 196 7.86 13.21 4.17
CA LYS A 196 8.96 12.96 3.23
C LYS A 196 8.49 12.96 1.79
N ALA A 197 7.35 12.33 1.49
CA ALA A 197 6.79 12.34 0.14
C ALA A 197 6.43 13.75 -0.33
N VAL A 198 5.88 14.58 0.55
CA VAL A 198 5.57 15.99 0.23
C VAL A 198 6.84 16.81 0.07
N ALA A 199 7.86 16.57 0.89
CA ALA A 199 9.11 17.31 0.83
C ALA A 199 9.95 16.99 -0.42
N ALA A 200 9.73 15.84 -1.05
CA ALA A 200 10.42 15.43 -2.28
C ALA A 200 9.87 16.14 -3.54
N ILE A 201 8.70 16.72 -3.49
CA ILE A 201 8.07 17.44 -4.59
C ILE A 201 8.02 18.95 -4.30
#